data_33dd821a6894eb0db7f46d2f7a8caa64
#
_entry.id   33dd821a6894eb0db7f46d2f7a8caa64
#
_cell.length_a   1.000
_cell.length_b   1.000
_cell.length_c   1.000
_cell.angle_alpha   90.00
_cell.angle_beta   90.00
_cell.angle_gamma   90.00
#
_symmetry.space_group_name_H-M   'P 1'
#
loop_
_entity.id
_entity.type
_entity.pdbx_description
1 polymer ?
#
loop_
_entity_poly.entity_id
_entity_poly.type
_entity_poly.pdbx_seq_one_letter_code
_entity_poly.pdbx_strand_id
1 'polypeptide(L)'
;MQVSDVEIRPYPYPYRAMLAICSDLDRTPDRFCYERIMRFCNTTAPTPMGDGVALEVGNSIYFSMPPDQFAYWNTDSTGRAMVRALIRSGHIDTLHSFGDWARTRTEAGAALDELSRHDCMLAVWVDHATAPTNF
;
A
#
# COMPACT_ATOMS: atom_id res chain seq x y z
N MET A 1 -25.67 -41.46 16.50
CA MET A 1 -24.95 -40.22 16.79
C MET A 1 -24.88 -39.45 15.48
N GLN A 2 -25.77 -38.45 15.31
CA GLN A 2 -25.74 -37.62 14.10
C GLN A 2 -24.49 -36.70 14.22
N VAL A 3 -23.65 -36.78 13.23
CA VAL A 3 -22.55 -35.82 13.08
C VAL A 3 -23.22 -34.49 12.74
N SER A 4 -23.18 -33.53 13.65
CA SER A 4 -23.63 -32.17 13.36
C SER A 4 -22.70 -31.60 12.28
N ASP A 5 -23.31 -31.08 11.22
CA ASP A 5 -22.58 -30.43 10.14
C ASP A 5 -21.64 -29.37 10.73
N VAL A 6 -20.37 -29.49 10.41
CA VAL A 6 -19.36 -28.48 10.82
C VAL A 6 -19.47 -27.32 9.85
N GLU A 7 -20.01 -26.22 10.32
CA GLU A 7 -20.11 -24.99 9.54
C GLU A 7 -18.84 -24.17 9.70
N ILE A 8 -18.20 -23.84 8.57
CA ILE A 8 -17.05 -22.93 8.55
C ILE A 8 -17.59 -21.50 8.66
N ARG A 9 -17.24 -20.82 9.73
CA ARG A 9 -17.62 -19.42 9.91
C ARG A 9 -16.81 -18.52 8.97
N PRO A 10 -17.44 -17.50 8.36
CA PRO A 10 -16.73 -16.53 7.52
C PRO A 10 -15.75 -15.64 8.35
N TYR A 11 -15.96 -15.53 9.67
CA TYR A 11 -15.13 -14.72 10.56
C TYR A 11 -14.73 -15.52 11.81
N PRO A 12 -13.52 -15.27 12.37
CA PRO A 12 -13.09 -15.88 13.63
C PRO A 12 -14.02 -15.50 14.78
N TYR A 13 -14.28 -16.44 15.69
CA TYR A 13 -15.00 -16.12 16.93
C TYR A 13 -14.19 -15.13 17.81
N PRO A 14 -14.82 -14.11 18.40
CA PRO A 14 -16.28 -13.81 18.48
C PRO A 14 -16.80 -12.84 17.41
N TYR A 15 -16.02 -12.53 16.40
CA TYR A 15 -16.34 -11.48 15.41
C TYR A 15 -17.50 -11.90 14.49
N ARG A 16 -18.31 -10.90 14.11
CA ARG A 16 -19.43 -11.05 13.18
C ARG A 16 -19.21 -10.33 11.86
N ALA A 17 -18.21 -9.44 11.82
CA ALA A 17 -17.80 -8.69 10.65
C ALA A 17 -16.32 -8.38 10.76
N MET A 18 -15.72 -8.05 9.63
CA MET A 18 -14.36 -7.49 9.53
C MET A 18 -14.45 -6.18 8.76
N LEU A 19 -13.67 -5.21 9.17
CA LEU A 19 -13.47 -3.95 8.46
C LEU A 19 -12.01 -3.87 8.07
N ALA A 20 -11.74 -3.70 6.78
CA ALA A 20 -10.44 -3.32 6.27
C ALA A 20 -10.55 -1.90 5.71
N ILE A 21 -9.64 -1.03 6.11
CA ILE A 21 -9.56 0.34 5.61
C ILE A 21 -8.28 0.41 4.77
N CYS A 22 -8.44 0.71 3.50
CA CYS A 22 -7.35 0.89 2.57
C CYS A 22 -7.39 2.33 2.05
N SER A 23 -6.24 2.94 1.94
CA SER A 23 -6.08 4.28 1.37
C SER A 23 -5.38 4.17 0.03
N ASP A 24 -5.93 4.91 -0.91
CA ASP A 24 -5.37 5.13 -2.23
C ASP A 24 -4.75 6.54 -2.23
N LEU A 25 -3.43 6.60 -2.15
CA LEU A 25 -2.71 7.87 -2.05
C LEU A 25 -2.28 8.40 -3.43
N ASP A 26 -3.23 8.42 -4.35
CA ASP A 26 -3.08 9.06 -5.65
C ASP A 26 -2.75 10.54 -5.52
N ARG A 27 -2.04 11.07 -6.49
CA ARG A 27 -1.71 12.50 -6.62
C ARG A 27 -1.04 13.12 -5.39
N THR A 28 -0.41 12.30 -4.58
CA THR A 28 0.43 12.81 -3.50
C THR A 28 1.68 13.46 -4.12
N PRO A 29 1.96 14.73 -3.88
CA PRO A 29 2.99 15.45 -4.63
C PRO A 29 4.42 15.01 -4.26
N ASP A 30 4.63 14.63 -3.00
CA ASP A 30 5.97 14.30 -2.49
C ASP A 30 5.92 13.36 -1.28
N ARG A 31 7.08 12.89 -0.86
CA ARG A 31 7.24 12.02 0.30
C ARG A 31 6.77 12.64 1.61
N PHE A 32 6.86 13.95 1.78
CA PHE A 32 6.47 14.61 3.03
C PHE A 32 4.96 14.64 3.19
N CYS A 33 4.25 14.88 2.09
CA CYS A 33 2.79 14.79 2.06
C CYS A 33 2.35 13.35 2.34
N TYR A 34 2.97 12.38 1.67
CA TYR A 34 2.69 10.95 1.88
C TYR A 34 2.92 10.55 3.35
N GLU A 35 4.07 10.87 3.92
CA GLU A 35 4.39 10.57 5.31
C GLU A 35 3.40 11.22 6.30
N ARG A 36 2.99 12.46 6.06
CA ARG A 36 2.01 13.16 6.92
C ARG A 36 0.66 12.46 6.92
N ILE A 37 0.18 12.04 5.76
CA ILE A 37 -1.07 11.30 5.65
C ILE A 37 -0.95 9.95 6.39
N MET A 38 0.15 9.24 6.18
CA MET A 38 0.44 7.98 6.87
C MET A 38 0.44 8.16 8.39
N ARG A 39 1.09 9.20 8.89
CA ARG A 39 1.13 9.51 10.33
C ARG A 39 -0.24 9.88 10.87
N PHE A 40 -1.00 10.69 10.15
CA PHE A 40 -2.35 11.06 10.56
C PHE A 40 -3.27 9.84 10.64
N CYS A 41 -3.24 8.96 9.66
CA CYS A 41 -4.09 7.78 9.63
C CYS A 41 -3.69 6.74 10.69
N ASN A 42 -2.39 6.54 10.93
CA ASN A 42 -1.89 5.34 11.62
C ASN A 42 -1.27 5.60 13.00
N THR A 43 -1.22 6.83 13.47
CA THR A 43 -0.69 7.17 14.80
C THR A 43 -1.64 8.11 15.55
N THR A 44 -1.35 8.35 16.82
CA THR A 44 -2.00 9.39 17.63
C THR A 44 -1.16 10.68 17.70
N ALA A 45 -0.06 10.74 16.97
CA ALA A 45 0.85 11.87 17.03
C ALA A 45 0.22 13.13 16.42
N PRO A 46 0.53 14.34 16.95
CA PRO A 46 0.13 15.58 16.34
C PRO A 46 0.68 15.73 14.91
N THR A 47 -0.16 16.20 14.00
CA THR A 47 0.18 16.48 12.61
C THR A 47 -0.37 17.85 12.22
N PRO A 48 0.03 18.44 11.08
CA PRO A 48 -0.59 19.66 10.57
C PRO A 48 -2.09 19.54 10.26
N MET A 49 -2.61 18.31 10.18
CA MET A 49 -4.04 18.02 9.98
C MET A 49 -4.81 17.81 11.29
N GLY A 50 -4.13 17.90 12.42
CA GLY A 50 -4.67 17.59 13.76
C GLY A 50 -4.03 16.34 14.36
N ASP A 51 -4.55 15.90 15.50
CA ASP A 51 -4.11 14.66 16.13
C ASP A 51 -4.47 13.46 15.25
N GLY A 52 -3.54 12.54 15.16
CA GLY A 52 -3.73 11.34 14.36
C GLY A 52 -4.85 10.45 14.88
N VAL A 53 -5.45 9.67 14.00
CA VAL A 53 -6.68 8.89 14.30
C VAL A 53 -6.42 7.42 14.61
N ALA A 54 -5.20 6.92 14.41
CA ALA A 54 -4.78 5.55 14.73
C ALA A 54 -5.74 4.45 14.21
N LEU A 55 -6.13 4.56 12.95
CA LEU A 55 -7.08 3.62 12.31
C LEU A 55 -6.42 2.36 11.75
N GLU A 56 -5.09 2.28 11.76
CA GLU A 56 -4.35 1.18 11.12
C GLU A 56 -4.76 0.99 9.64
N VAL A 57 -4.73 2.08 8.89
CA VAL A 57 -5.09 2.09 7.47
C VAL A 57 -3.98 1.43 6.66
N GLY A 58 -4.30 0.43 5.87
CA GLY A 58 -3.42 -0.10 4.84
C GLY A 58 -3.25 0.93 3.73
N ASN A 59 -2.03 1.10 3.25
CA ASN A 59 -1.75 2.08 2.21
C ASN A 59 -1.11 1.44 0.99
N SER A 60 -1.34 2.06 -0.15
CA SER A 60 -0.76 1.65 -1.42
C SER A 60 0.45 2.48 -1.81
N ILE A 61 1.27 1.95 -2.70
CA ILE A 61 2.41 2.64 -3.32
C ILE A 61 2.47 2.35 -4.81
N TYR A 62 2.74 3.36 -5.60
CA TYR A 62 3.12 3.23 -7.00
C TYR A 62 4.63 3.10 -7.15
N PHE A 63 5.06 2.38 -8.18
CA PHE A 63 6.48 2.36 -8.53
C PHE A 63 6.89 3.55 -9.39
N SER A 64 6.04 3.97 -10.32
CA SER A 64 6.34 5.06 -11.24
C SER A 64 5.09 5.87 -11.54
N MET A 65 5.18 7.17 -11.36
CA MET A 65 4.11 8.14 -11.60
C MET A 65 4.66 9.34 -12.38
N PRO A 66 3.82 10.26 -12.83
CA PRO A 66 4.29 11.55 -13.33
C PRO A 66 5.26 12.24 -12.36
N PRO A 67 6.20 13.07 -12.83
CA PRO A 67 7.25 13.65 -11.98
C PRO A 67 6.75 14.52 -10.82
N ASP A 68 5.53 15.00 -10.88
CA ASP A 68 4.85 15.80 -9.86
C ASP A 68 4.07 14.95 -8.85
N GLN A 69 4.22 13.62 -8.90
CA GLN A 69 3.56 12.69 -7.99
C GLN A 69 4.58 11.77 -7.32
N PHE A 70 4.31 11.46 -6.06
CA PHE A 70 5.16 10.58 -5.28
C PHE A 70 5.01 9.13 -5.75
N ALA A 71 6.15 8.49 -6.02
CA ALA A 71 6.24 7.07 -6.31
C ALA A 71 7.63 6.56 -5.92
N TYR A 72 7.78 5.25 -5.82
CA TYR A 72 9.05 4.64 -5.39
C TYR A 72 10.24 5.04 -6.28
N TRP A 73 10.07 5.10 -7.60
CA TRP A 73 11.12 5.53 -8.53
C TRP A 73 11.26 7.05 -8.65
N ASN A 74 10.23 7.81 -8.27
CA ASN A 74 10.22 9.28 -8.39
C ASN A 74 10.86 10.00 -7.21
N THR A 75 11.26 9.26 -6.16
CA THR A 75 11.85 9.85 -4.95
C THR A 75 13.34 9.54 -4.82
N ASP A 76 13.99 10.26 -3.91
CA ASP A 76 15.39 10.05 -3.57
C ASP A 76 15.63 8.76 -2.74
N SER A 77 16.88 8.49 -2.41
CA SER A 77 17.25 7.32 -1.60
C SER A 77 16.58 7.31 -0.23
N THR A 78 16.36 8.48 0.37
CA THR A 78 15.67 8.63 1.66
C THR A 78 14.20 8.27 1.55
N GLY A 79 13.52 8.73 0.50
CA GLY A 79 12.12 8.36 0.24
C GLY A 79 11.96 6.88 -0.05
N ARG A 80 12.85 6.28 -0.84
CA ARG A 80 12.84 4.82 -1.04
C ARG A 80 13.07 4.04 0.25
N ALA A 81 13.99 4.50 1.11
CA ALA A 81 14.22 3.87 2.41
C ALA A 81 12.98 3.97 3.31
N MET A 82 12.30 5.11 3.32
CA MET A 82 11.03 5.32 4.03
C MET A 82 9.95 4.32 3.55
N VAL A 83 9.73 4.23 2.24
CA VAL A 83 8.75 3.30 1.67
C VAL A 83 9.06 1.85 2.09
N ARG A 84 10.31 1.42 1.98
CA ARG A 84 10.72 0.07 2.40
C ARG A 84 10.50 -0.17 3.91
N ALA A 85 10.73 0.83 4.74
CA ALA A 85 10.43 0.73 6.17
C ALA A 85 8.93 0.58 6.42
N LEU A 86 8.10 1.33 5.71
CA LEU A 86 6.65 1.25 5.81
C LEU A 86 6.09 -0.09 5.29
N ILE A 87 6.68 -0.66 4.23
CA ILE A 87 6.33 -2.01 3.78
C ILE A 87 6.67 -3.05 4.86
N ARG A 88 7.87 -3.01 5.42
CA ARG A 88 8.29 -3.96 6.45
C ARG A 88 7.49 -3.85 7.75
N SER A 89 6.97 -2.68 8.06
CA SER A 89 6.09 -2.48 9.22
C SER A 89 4.61 -2.79 8.96
N GLY A 90 4.24 -3.14 7.71
CA GLY A 90 2.86 -3.44 7.32
C GLY A 90 1.98 -2.21 7.11
N HIS A 91 2.53 -1.00 7.12
CA HIS A 91 1.76 0.22 6.84
C HIS A 91 1.60 0.52 5.35
N ILE A 92 2.45 -0.06 4.51
CA ILE A 92 2.22 -0.21 3.07
C ILE A 92 2.09 -1.71 2.81
N ASP A 93 0.94 -2.15 2.40
CA ASP A 93 0.58 -3.55 2.17
C ASP A 93 0.18 -3.84 0.72
N THR A 94 -0.04 -2.80 -0.05
CA THR A 94 -0.60 -2.89 -1.39
C THR A 94 0.32 -2.23 -2.42
N LEU A 95 0.60 -2.93 -3.50
CA LEU A 95 1.15 -2.35 -4.72
C LEU A 95 -0.02 -1.79 -5.54
N HIS A 96 -0.06 -0.47 -5.69
CA HIS A 96 -1.08 0.18 -6.50
C HIS A 96 -0.57 0.35 -7.93
N SER A 97 -0.50 -0.76 -8.65
CA SER A 97 0.04 -0.82 -9.99
C SER A 97 1.53 -0.41 -10.10
N PHE A 98 2.10 -0.64 -11.27
CA PHE A 98 3.48 -0.21 -11.56
C PHE A 98 3.56 1.24 -12.03
N GLY A 99 2.44 1.92 -12.18
CA GLY A 99 2.29 3.31 -12.62
C GLY A 99 0.98 3.54 -13.36
N ASP A 100 0.67 4.80 -13.67
CA ASP A 100 -0.56 5.20 -14.38
C ASP A 100 -0.58 4.81 -15.86
N TRP A 101 0.56 4.45 -16.43
CA TRP A 101 0.69 4.05 -17.82
C TRP A 101 0.97 2.57 -17.96
N ALA A 102 0.61 2.02 -19.11
CA ALA A 102 0.95 0.64 -19.47
C ALA A 102 2.45 0.38 -19.27
N ARG A 103 2.78 -0.72 -18.64
CA ARG A 103 4.15 -1.17 -18.36
C ARG A 103 4.41 -2.47 -19.08
N THR A 104 5.66 -2.65 -19.48
CA THR A 104 6.10 -3.94 -20.00
C THR A 104 6.31 -4.92 -18.86
N ARG A 105 6.23 -6.21 -19.17
CA ARG A 105 6.55 -7.28 -18.22
C ARG A 105 7.97 -7.13 -17.63
N THR A 106 8.91 -6.62 -18.40
CA THR A 106 10.28 -6.37 -17.94
C THR A 106 10.32 -5.27 -16.88
N GLU A 107 9.59 -4.17 -17.07
CA GLU A 107 9.50 -3.08 -16.09
C GLU A 107 8.81 -3.53 -14.80
N ALA A 108 7.72 -4.31 -14.93
CA ALA A 108 7.06 -4.90 -13.78
C ALA A 108 7.99 -5.87 -13.02
N GLY A 109 8.73 -6.72 -13.74
CA GLY A 109 9.74 -7.60 -13.16
C GLY A 109 10.81 -6.83 -12.40
N ALA A 110 11.30 -5.72 -12.93
CA ALA A 110 12.29 -4.89 -12.26
C ALA A 110 11.78 -4.32 -10.91
N ALA A 111 10.49 -3.97 -10.82
CA ALA A 111 9.89 -3.52 -9.57
C ALA A 111 9.82 -4.65 -8.53
N LEU A 112 9.42 -5.84 -8.94
CA LEU A 112 9.39 -7.01 -8.05
C LEU A 112 10.80 -7.41 -7.59
N ASP A 113 11.79 -7.36 -8.48
CA ASP A 113 13.19 -7.63 -8.15
C ASP A 113 13.74 -6.60 -7.16
N GLU A 114 13.35 -5.33 -7.29
CA GLU A 114 13.73 -4.28 -6.35
C GLU A 114 13.15 -4.55 -4.95
N LEU A 115 11.89 -4.91 -4.85
CA LEU A 115 11.28 -5.30 -3.57
C LEU A 115 11.98 -6.50 -2.95
N SER A 116 12.22 -7.53 -3.75
CA SER A 116 12.89 -8.76 -3.30
C SER A 116 14.31 -8.51 -2.80
N ARG A 117 15.10 -7.67 -3.50
CA ARG A 117 16.45 -7.30 -3.07
C ARG A 117 16.51 -6.59 -1.71
N HIS A 118 15.40 -6.06 -1.26
CA HIS A 118 15.29 -5.31 -0.02
C HIS A 118 14.43 -5.99 1.05
N ASP A 119 14.14 -7.29 0.92
CA ASP A 119 13.26 -8.05 1.81
C ASP A 119 11.92 -7.33 2.02
N CYS A 120 11.36 -6.78 0.95
CA CYS A 120 10.07 -6.15 0.92
C CYS A 120 9.13 -7.01 0.08
N MET A 121 7.94 -7.31 0.63
CA MET A 121 6.91 -8.07 -0.07
C MET A 121 5.58 -7.35 0.09
N LEU A 122 4.88 -7.19 -1.01
CA LEU A 122 3.51 -6.71 -1.05
C LEU A 122 2.61 -7.86 -1.49
N ALA A 123 1.63 -8.20 -0.65
CA ALA A 123 0.76 -9.34 -0.88
C ALA A 123 -0.47 -9.00 -1.72
N VAL A 124 -0.79 -7.73 -1.82
CA VAL A 124 -1.95 -7.22 -2.57
C VAL A 124 -1.46 -6.38 -3.73
N TRP A 125 -2.06 -6.59 -4.88
CA TRP A 125 -1.86 -5.78 -6.06
C TRP A 125 -3.19 -5.27 -6.58
N VAL A 126 -3.26 -3.98 -6.84
CA VAL A 126 -4.43 -3.32 -7.46
C VAL A 126 -4.03 -2.89 -8.86
N ASP A 127 -4.75 -3.38 -9.86
CA ASP A 127 -4.59 -2.92 -11.23
C ASP A 127 -5.32 -1.59 -11.43
N HIS A 128 -4.62 -0.61 -11.96
CA HIS A 128 -5.17 0.72 -12.15
C HIS A 128 -5.69 0.89 -13.58
N ALA A 129 -6.95 1.27 -13.69
CA ALA A 129 -7.73 1.14 -14.93
C ALA A 129 -7.55 2.25 -15.97
N THR A 130 -6.62 3.19 -15.83
CA THR A 130 -6.48 4.31 -16.77
C THR A 130 -5.68 3.98 -18.02
N ALA A 131 -4.89 2.94 -18.01
CA ALA A 131 -4.19 2.44 -19.20
C ALA A 131 -4.72 1.07 -19.60
N PRO A 132 -4.71 0.73 -20.90
CA PRO A 132 -5.05 -0.61 -21.35
C PRO A 132 -3.99 -1.58 -20.82
N THR A 133 -4.20 -2.10 -19.64
CA THR A 133 -3.42 -3.13 -18.96
C THR A 133 -1.99 -2.75 -18.53
N ASN A 134 -1.66 -3.06 -17.30
CA ASN A 134 -0.28 -3.14 -16.81
C ASN A 134 0.38 -4.49 -17.15
N PHE A 135 -0.30 -5.33 -17.93
CA PHE A 135 0.19 -6.61 -18.48
C PHE A 135 -0.25 -6.81 -19.92
#